data_387a2117fce9528603c5f314aab4a2a8
#
_entry.id   387a2117fce9528603c5f314aab4a2a8
#
_cell.length_a   1.000
_cell.length_b   1.000
_cell.length_c   1.000
_cell.angle_alpha   90.00
_cell.angle_beta   90.00
_cell.angle_gamma   90.00
#
_symmetry.space_group_name_H-M   'P 1'
#
loop_
_entity.id
_entity.type
_entity.pdbx_description
1 polymer ?
#
loop_
_entity_poly.entity_id
_entity_poly.type
_entity_poly.pdbx_seq_one_letter_code
_entity_poly.pdbx_strand_id
1 'polypeptide(L)'
;MKKHFVLLFFLLLVAVAEAANPVKQMLERLQEGLSDRFKIEIRSSSDEGDYFELYGGGRKVTVRANNYVSAAFGINWYLKYYCHAHVSFCGDQLPQLPVDLPQVKERHATKLSDNFYMNYCTFSYTTAFWNWKRWEREIDLMALSGINMPMAMVGVEAVWRNTLLKFGYTLPEVKEFLCGPAYFGWLLMGNLENIGGPLPDEWFKEQIVLQKKILARMREYGMKPVFQGFFGMVP
;
A
#
# COMPACT_ATOMS: atom_id res chain seq x y z
N MET A 1 -35.23 25.15 11.92
CA MET A 1 -33.83 25.49 11.56
C MET A 1 -32.81 24.52 12.17
N LYS A 2 -32.78 24.26 13.49
CA LYS A 2 -31.75 23.36 14.10
C LYS A 2 -31.75 21.91 13.55
N LYS A 3 -32.89 21.30 13.26
CA LYS A 3 -32.97 19.91 12.73
C LYS A 3 -32.41 19.78 11.30
N HIS A 4 -32.57 20.78 10.45
CA HIS A 4 -32.05 20.77 9.07
C HIS A 4 -30.53 20.97 9.06
N PHE A 5 -30.00 21.79 9.99
CA PHE A 5 -28.56 22.00 10.13
C PHE A 5 -27.82 20.74 10.61
N VAL A 6 -28.41 20.00 11.57
CA VAL A 6 -27.87 18.72 12.06
C VAL A 6 -27.89 17.67 10.94
N LEU A 7 -28.96 17.59 10.15
CA LEU A 7 -29.05 16.64 9.04
C LEU A 7 -28.03 16.97 7.93
N LEU A 8 -27.87 18.26 7.59
CA LEU A 8 -26.88 18.71 6.60
C LEU A 8 -25.46 18.43 7.07
N PHE A 9 -25.15 18.66 8.35
CA PHE A 9 -23.85 18.38 8.95
C PHE A 9 -23.55 16.88 8.99
N PHE A 10 -24.57 16.04 9.27
CA PHE A 10 -24.44 14.57 9.24
C PHE A 10 -24.23 14.05 7.81
N LEU A 11 -24.93 14.59 6.83
CA LEU A 11 -24.73 14.27 5.41
C LEU A 11 -23.35 14.69 4.91
N LEU A 12 -22.85 15.85 5.35
CA LEU A 12 -21.50 16.31 5.02
C LEU A 12 -20.42 15.40 5.65
N LEU A 13 -20.60 14.98 6.90
CA LEU A 13 -19.69 14.05 7.58
C LEU A 13 -19.65 12.69 6.91
N VAL A 14 -20.81 12.17 6.49
CA VAL A 14 -20.90 10.89 5.76
C VAL A 14 -20.24 11.01 4.38
N ALA A 15 -20.46 12.09 3.66
CA ALA A 15 -19.85 12.34 2.35
C ALA A 15 -18.31 12.47 2.46
N VAL A 16 -17.80 13.16 3.50
CA VAL A 16 -16.36 13.28 3.75
C VAL A 16 -15.75 11.93 4.14
N ALA A 17 -16.44 11.13 4.94
CA ALA A 17 -15.98 9.78 5.32
C ALA A 17 -15.97 8.81 4.12
N GLU A 18 -16.94 8.92 3.21
CA GLU A 18 -16.95 8.14 1.97
C GLU A 18 -15.85 8.57 0.99
N ALA A 19 -15.60 9.87 0.87
CA ALA A 19 -14.51 10.40 0.05
C ALA A 19 -13.12 10.03 0.58
N ALA A 20 -12.98 9.76 1.88
CA ALA A 20 -11.73 9.37 2.53
C ALA A 20 -11.49 7.85 2.52
N ASN A 21 -12.39 7.02 1.97
CA ASN A 21 -12.22 5.56 1.96
C ASN A 21 -11.14 5.14 0.93
N PRO A 22 -9.99 4.59 1.38
CA PRO A 22 -8.86 4.28 0.50
C PRO A 22 -9.20 3.20 -0.53
N VAL A 23 -10.11 2.28 -0.20
CA VAL A 23 -10.54 1.22 -1.11
C VAL A 23 -11.39 1.79 -2.24
N LYS A 24 -12.31 2.75 -1.95
CA LYS A 24 -13.06 3.45 -3.00
C LYS A 24 -12.14 4.22 -3.93
N GLN A 25 -11.17 4.96 -3.38
CA GLN A 25 -10.18 5.68 -4.19
C GLN A 25 -9.34 4.74 -5.07
N MET A 26 -8.96 3.57 -4.55
CA MET A 26 -8.27 2.54 -5.32
C MET A 26 -9.13 2.05 -6.48
N LEU A 27 -10.41 1.77 -6.24
CA LEU A 27 -11.33 1.29 -7.28
C LEU A 27 -11.47 2.31 -8.42
N GLU A 28 -11.54 3.61 -8.10
CA GLU A 28 -11.57 4.68 -9.11
C GLU A 28 -10.24 4.78 -9.91
N ARG A 29 -9.10 4.49 -9.28
CA ARG A 29 -7.81 4.40 -10.01
C ARG A 29 -7.73 3.18 -10.92
N LEU A 30 -8.40 2.09 -10.57
CA LEU A 30 -8.48 0.88 -11.41
C LEU A 30 -9.37 1.11 -12.63
N GLN A 31 -10.55 1.65 -12.39
CA GLN A 31 -11.53 1.94 -13.44
C GLN A 31 -12.53 2.97 -12.91
N GLU A 32 -12.77 4.04 -13.68
CA GLU A 32 -13.76 5.06 -13.37
C GLU A 32 -15.15 4.45 -13.14
N GLY A 33 -15.82 4.85 -12.04
CA GLY A 33 -17.12 4.37 -11.64
C GLY A 33 -17.13 2.97 -11.00
N LEU A 34 -15.98 2.30 -10.88
CA LEU A 34 -15.93 0.96 -10.27
C LEU A 34 -16.32 1.01 -8.78
N SER A 35 -16.00 2.09 -8.07
CA SER A 35 -16.35 2.26 -6.66
C SER A 35 -17.85 2.25 -6.40
N ASP A 36 -18.66 2.68 -7.37
CA ASP A 36 -20.12 2.71 -7.28
C ASP A 36 -20.76 1.32 -7.28
N ARG A 37 -20.00 0.31 -7.70
CA ARG A 37 -20.46 -1.08 -7.76
C ARG A 37 -20.31 -1.81 -6.42
N PHE A 38 -19.66 -1.18 -5.42
CA PHE A 38 -19.40 -1.78 -4.12
C PHE A 38 -19.86 -0.89 -2.97
N LYS A 39 -20.55 -1.51 -2.00
CA LYS A 39 -20.80 -0.93 -0.68
C LYS A 39 -19.78 -1.53 0.29
N ILE A 40 -18.92 -0.69 0.86
CA ILE A 40 -17.84 -1.13 1.76
C ILE A 40 -18.25 -0.83 3.19
N GLU A 41 -18.26 -1.85 4.06
CA GLU A 41 -18.59 -1.76 5.47
C GLU A 41 -17.40 -2.28 6.30
N ILE A 42 -16.73 -1.40 7.03
CA ILE A 42 -15.67 -1.80 7.97
C ILE A 42 -16.26 -2.00 9.35
N ARG A 43 -16.05 -3.19 9.92
CA ARG A 43 -16.50 -3.57 11.26
C ARG A 43 -15.33 -4.19 12.00
N SER A 44 -14.67 -3.41 12.86
CA SER A 44 -13.60 -3.92 13.71
C SER A 44 -14.10 -5.09 14.55
N SER A 45 -13.38 -6.19 14.54
CA SER A 45 -13.58 -7.33 15.42
C SER A 45 -12.25 -7.62 16.12
N SER A 46 -12.28 -7.81 17.44
CA SER A 46 -11.09 -8.11 18.23
C SER A 46 -10.76 -9.61 18.27
N ASP A 47 -11.71 -10.48 17.94
CA ASP A 47 -11.64 -11.90 18.30
C ASP A 47 -11.42 -12.86 17.13
N GLU A 48 -11.49 -12.35 15.91
CA GLU A 48 -11.29 -13.12 14.69
C GLU A 48 -10.17 -12.49 13.89
N GLY A 49 -9.24 -13.27 13.39
CA GLY A 49 -8.23 -12.78 12.43
C GLY A 49 -8.83 -12.00 11.25
N ASP A 50 -8.10 -11.76 10.23
CA ASP A 50 -8.60 -11.00 9.06
C ASP A 50 -9.74 -11.74 8.37
N TYR A 51 -10.83 -11.02 8.03
CA TYR A 51 -11.97 -11.57 7.31
C TYR A 51 -12.60 -10.58 6.34
N PHE A 52 -13.30 -11.12 5.35
CA PHE A 52 -14.27 -10.41 4.54
C PHE A 52 -15.54 -11.24 4.32
N GLU A 53 -16.64 -10.55 4.11
CA GLU A 53 -17.94 -11.10 3.71
C GLU A 53 -18.41 -10.43 2.43
N LEU A 54 -18.94 -11.21 1.51
CA LEU A 54 -19.53 -10.75 0.26
C LEU A 54 -21.00 -11.13 0.23
N TYR A 55 -21.87 -10.19 -0.07
CA TYR A 55 -23.30 -10.48 -0.25
C TYR A 55 -24.01 -9.47 -1.14
N GLY A 56 -25.07 -9.96 -1.80
CA GLY A 56 -25.85 -9.19 -2.75
C GLY A 56 -25.45 -9.45 -4.19
N GLY A 57 -25.75 -8.51 -5.04
CA GLY A 57 -25.61 -8.55 -6.49
C GLY A 57 -26.44 -7.44 -7.14
N GLY A 58 -26.79 -7.57 -8.42
CA GLY A 58 -27.50 -6.55 -9.15
C GLY A 58 -26.65 -5.28 -9.29
N ARG A 59 -27.14 -4.13 -8.87
CA ARG A 59 -26.40 -2.88 -9.04
C ARG A 59 -25.15 -2.78 -8.16
N LYS A 60 -25.18 -3.36 -6.95
CA LYS A 60 -24.08 -3.26 -5.97
C LYS A 60 -23.91 -4.57 -5.20
N VAL A 61 -22.65 -4.90 -4.92
CA VAL A 61 -22.24 -5.91 -3.95
C VAL A 61 -21.81 -5.24 -2.66
N THR A 62 -22.22 -5.78 -1.52
CA THR A 62 -21.76 -5.33 -0.22
C THR A 62 -20.55 -6.16 0.20
N VAL A 63 -19.48 -5.47 0.55
CA VAL A 63 -18.25 -6.03 1.09
C VAL A 63 -18.11 -5.57 2.53
N ARG A 64 -18.20 -6.50 3.47
CA ARG A 64 -17.98 -6.25 4.90
C ARG A 64 -16.66 -6.89 5.31
N ALA A 65 -15.81 -6.14 6.02
CA ALA A 65 -14.51 -6.62 6.45
C ALA A 65 -14.10 -5.97 7.77
N ASN A 66 -13.08 -6.52 8.45
CA ASN A 66 -12.57 -5.92 9.67
C ASN A 66 -11.56 -4.79 9.43
N ASN A 67 -10.97 -4.70 8.23
CA ASN A 67 -10.05 -3.63 7.85
C ASN A 67 -10.09 -3.36 6.33
N TYR A 68 -9.42 -2.31 5.87
CA TYR A 68 -9.43 -1.91 4.46
C TYR A 68 -8.67 -2.88 3.55
N VAL A 69 -7.61 -3.53 4.03
CA VAL A 69 -6.87 -4.55 3.26
C VAL A 69 -7.77 -5.76 3.00
N SER A 70 -8.45 -6.26 4.02
CA SER A 70 -9.41 -7.36 3.88
C SER A 70 -10.59 -7.00 2.96
N ALA A 71 -11.06 -5.75 3.00
CA ALA A 71 -12.10 -5.27 2.09
C ALA A 71 -11.61 -5.23 0.64
N ALA A 72 -10.40 -4.70 0.39
CA ALA A 72 -9.79 -4.68 -0.94
C ALA A 72 -9.58 -6.10 -1.48
N PHE A 73 -9.08 -7.01 -0.65
CA PHE A 73 -8.91 -8.42 -1.02
C PHE A 73 -10.25 -9.10 -1.34
N GLY A 74 -11.30 -8.84 -0.55
CA GLY A 74 -12.66 -9.35 -0.83
C GLY A 74 -13.21 -8.85 -2.16
N ILE A 75 -12.98 -7.59 -2.51
CA ILE A 75 -13.36 -7.04 -3.82
C ILE A 75 -12.59 -7.73 -4.94
N ASN A 76 -11.26 -7.89 -4.79
CA ASN A 76 -10.45 -8.60 -5.79
C ASN A 76 -10.91 -10.06 -5.96
N TRP A 77 -11.29 -10.72 -4.86
CA TRP A 77 -11.88 -12.05 -4.87
C TRP A 77 -13.17 -12.07 -5.71
N TYR A 78 -14.09 -11.13 -5.47
CA TYR A 78 -15.33 -11.02 -6.22
C TYR A 78 -15.09 -10.76 -7.70
N LEU A 79 -14.24 -9.79 -8.02
CA LEU A 79 -13.89 -9.47 -9.40
C LEU A 79 -13.33 -10.69 -10.13
N LYS A 80 -12.45 -11.45 -9.47
CA LYS A 80 -11.80 -12.62 -10.04
C LYS A 80 -12.75 -13.79 -10.25
N TYR A 81 -13.50 -14.18 -9.24
CA TYR A 81 -14.26 -15.43 -9.25
C TYR A 81 -15.69 -15.29 -9.76
N TYR A 82 -16.26 -14.09 -9.69
CA TYR A 82 -17.64 -13.81 -10.12
C TYR A 82 -17.72 -12.98 -11.40
N CYS A 83 -16.77 -12.07 -11.61
CA CYS A 83 -16.76 -11.18 -12.77
C CYS A 83 -15.72 -11.59 -13.82
N HIS A 84 -14.90 -12.61 -13.56
CA HIS A 84 -13.80 -13.06 -14.43
C HIS A 84 -12.83 -11.93 -14.80
N ALA A 85 -12.73 -10.95 -13.94
CA ALA A 85 -11.82 -9.82 -14.03
C ALA A 85 -10.49 -10.15 -13.37
N HIS A 86 -9.40 -9.53 -13.84
CA HIS A 86 -8.07 -9.78 -13.32
C HIS A 86 -7.30 -8.47 -13.13
N VAL A 87 -6.74 -8.30 -11.95
CA VAL A 87 -5.84 -7.18 -11.61
C VAL A 87 -4.53 -7.79 -11.14
N SER A 88 -3.42 -7.48 -11.82
CA SER A 88 -2.14 -8.08 -11.49
C SER A 88 -0.95 -7.17 -11.75
N PHE A 89 0.22 -7.65 -11.33
CA PHE A 89 1.51 -7.04 -11.62
C PHE A 89 1.81 -6.96 -13.13
N CYS A 90 1.39 -7.96 -13.89
CA CYS A 90 1.64 -8.04 -15.33
C CYS A 90 0.62 -7.28 -16.19
N GLY A 91 -0.41 -6.72 -15.57
CA GLY A 91 -1.47 -5.97 -16.27
C GLY A 91 -2.86 -6.29 -15.73
N ASP A 92 -3.81 -5.48 -16.15
CA ASP A 92 -5.19 -5.57 -15.73
C ASP A 92 -6.06 -6.04 -16.88
N GLN A 93 -6.99 -6.94 -16.59
CA GLN A 93 -8.06 -7.35 -17.45
C GLN A 93 -9.38 -7.08 -16.72
N LEU A 94 -9.81 -5.83 -16.78
CA LEU A 94 -11.07 -5.37 -16.21
C LEU A 94 -12.06 -5.17 -17.37
N PRO A 95 -12.85 -6.20 -17.72
CA PRO A 95 -13.90 -6.05 -18.72
C PRO A 95 -14.96 -5.07 -18.21
N GLN A 96 -15.78 -4.54 -19.11
CA GLN A 96 -16.97 -3.82 -18.68
C GLN A 96 -17.82 -4.76 -17.84
N LEU A 97 -17.99 -4.43 -16.56
CA LEU A 97 -18.80 -5.24 -15.64
C LEU A 97 -20.27 -5.26 -16.12
N PRO A 98 -20.97 -6.39 -15.96
CA PRO A 98 -22.37 -6.47 -16.31
C PRO A 98 -23.21 -5.46 -15.51
N VAL A 99 -24.30 -4.96 -16.11
CA VAL A 99 -25.22 -4.04 -15.42
C VAL A 99 -25.71 -4.67 -14.11
N ASP A 100 -26.10 -5.95 -14.17
CA ASP A 100 -26.46 -6.74 -13.00
C ASP A 100 -25.27 -7.64 -12.61
N LEU A 101 -24.64 -7.30 -11.51
CA LEU A 101 -23.56 -8.05 -10.92
C LEU A 101 -24.03 -9.43 -10.43
N PRO A 102 -23.22 -10.50 -10.60
CA PRO A 102 -23.55 -11.83 -10.09
C PRO A 102 -23.87 -11.84 -8.60
N GLN A 103 -24.85 -12.67 -8.22
CA GLN A 103 -25.21 -12.84 -6.81
C GLN A 103 -24.13 -13.58 -6.04
N VAL A 104 -23.85 -13.12 -4.83
CA VAL A 104 -22.86 -13.71 -3.94
C VAL A 104 -23.37 -13.72 -2.50
N LYS A 105 -23.00 -14.77 -1.77
CA LYS A 105 -23.18 -14.85 -0.31
C LYS A 105 -22.12 -15.78 0.25
N GLU A 106 -21.02 -15.24 0.70
CA GLU A 106 -19.92 -16.00 1.27
C GLU A 106 -19.11 -15.19 2.29
N ARG A 107 -18.37 -15.92 3.13
CA ARG A 107 -17.46 -15.35 4.12
C ARG A 107 -16.16 -16.11 4.08
N HIS A 108 -15.04 -15.37 4.07
CA HIS A 108 -13.68 -15.90 4.16
C HIS A 108 -13.00 -15.27 5.37
N ALA A 109 -12.28 -16.09 6.13
CA ALA A 109 -11.53 -15.64 7.29
C ALA A 109 -10.20 -16.40 7.37
N THR A 110 -9.19 -15.78 7.95
CA THR A 110 -7.89 -16.37 8.23
C THR A 110 -7.49 -16.12 9.68
N LYS A 111 -6.73 -17.06 10.26
CA LYS A 111 -6.08 -16.84 11.56
C LYS A 111 -4.74 -16.12 11.45
N LEU A 112 -4.24 -15.92 10.24
CA LEU A 112 -2.99 -15.18 10.00
C LEU A 112 -3.27 -13.70 10.19
N SER A 113 -2.51 -13.06 11.07
CA SER A 113 -2.62 -11.63 11.37
C SER A 113 -1.72 -10.77 10.49
N ASP A 114 -0.66 -11.37 9.92
CA ASP A 114 0.40 -10.65 9.24
C ASP A 114 0.77 -11.36 7.93
N ASN A 115 0.58 -10.65 6.82
CA ASN A 115 0.95 -11.07 5.48
C ASN A 115 2.07 -10.17 4.99
N PHE A 116 3.30 -10.67 5.08
CA PHE A 116 4.51 -9.95 4.72
C PHE A 116 4.76 -9.97 3.21
N TYR A 117 5.29 -8.86 2.68
CA TYR A 117 5.62 -8.75 1.27
C TYR A 117 6.87 -7.91 1.02
N MET A 118 7.59 -8.27 -0.02
CA MET A 118 8.88 -7.78 -0.48
C MET A 118 10.08 -8.30 0.33
N ASN A 119 11.26 -8.21 -0.29
CA ASN A 119 12.55 -8.47 0.31
C ASN A 119 13.56 -7.40 -0.11
N TYR A 120 14.76 -7.42 0.44
CA TYR A 120 15.79 -6.41 0.15
C TYR A 120 16.17 -6.35 -1.34
N CYS A 121 16.31 -7.52 -1.98
CA CYS A 121 16.69 -7.59 -3.39
C CYS A 121 15.70 -6.88 -4.30
N THR A 122 14.41 -6.95 -3.99
CA THR A 122 13.34 -6.27 -4.74
C THR A 122 13.59 -4.77 -4.86
N PHE A 123 14.10 -4.13 -3.80
CA PHE A 123 14.39 -2.69 -3.80
C PHE A 123 15.51 -2.29 -4.75
N SER A 124 16.44 -3.18 -5.04
CA SER A 124 17.54 -2.92 -5.96
C SER A 124 17.29 -3.44 -7.37
N TYR A 125 16.57 -4.55 -7.53
CA TYR A 125 16.27 -5.10 -8.86
C TYR A 125 15.06 -4.46 -9.52
N THR A 126 13.96 -4.34 -8.79
CA THR A 126 12.67 -3.99 -9.38
C THR A 126 12.26 -2.56 -9.06
N THR A 127 12.42 -2.13 -7.80
CA THR A 127 11.81 -0.87 -7.33
C THR A 127 12.80 0.30 -7.23
N ALA A 128 14.08 0.09 -7.54
CA ALA A 128 15.16 1.06 -7.32
C ALA A 128 14.87 2.47 -7.86
N PHE A 129 14.17 2.57 -8.99
CA PHE A 129 13.87 3.83 -9.67
C PHE A 129 12.36 4.09 -9.80
N TRP A 130 11.53 3.44 -9.00
CA TRP A 130 10.10 3.67 -9.06
C TRP A 130 9.72 5.06 -8.54
N ASN A 131 8.91 5.75 -9.31
CA ASN A 131 8.29 7.00 -8.91
C ASN A 131 7.00 6.75 -8.10
N TRP A 132 6.38 7.84 -7.63
CA TRP A 132 5.15 7.76 -6.84
C TRP A 132 4.03 7.02 -7.56
N LYS A 133 3.80 7.27 -8.86
CA LYS A 133 2.73 6.61 -9.62
C LYS A 133 2.88 5.08 -9.61
N ARG A 134 4.12 4.58 -9.73
CA ARG A 134 4.37 3.14 -9.70
C ARG A 134 4.25 2.56 -8.29
N TRP A 135 4.70 3.29 -7.26
CA TRP A 135 4.54 2.89 -5.87
C TRP A 135 3.07 2.90 -5.43
N GLU A 136 2.28 3.90 -5.81
CA GLU A 136 0.83 3.95 -5.54
C GLU A 136 0.12 2.71 -6.08
N ARG A 137 0.45 2.36 -7.33
CA ARG A 137 -0.08 1.14 -7.97
C ARG A 137 0.32 -0.13 -7.23
N GLU A 138 1.57 -0.23 -6.76
CA GLU A 138 2.04 -1.40 -6.02
C GLU A 138 1.34 -1.54 -4.67
N ILE A 139 1.12 -0.44 -3.94
CA ILE A 139 0.40 -0.45 -2.67
C ILE A 139 -1.06 -0.88 -2.89
N ASP A 140 -1.70 -0.43 -3.97
CA ASP A 140 -3.03 -0.89 -4.34
C ASP A 140 -3.06 -2.40 -4.64
N LEU A 141 -2.06 -2.93 -5.34
CA LEU A 141 -1.91 -4.38 -5.58
C LEU A 141 -1.65 -5.16 -4.30
N MET A 142 -0.86 -4.62 -3.37
CA MET A 142 -0.68 -5.20 -2.05
C MET A 142 -2.02 -5.33 -1.31
N ALA A 143 -2.81 -4.25 -1.27
CA ALA A 143 -4.14 -4.27 -0.64
C ALA A 143 -5.08 -5.30 -1.29
N LEU A 144 -5.13 -5.34 -2.64
CA LEU A 144 -5.91 -6.31 -3.41
C LEU A 144 -5.45 -7.75 -3.21
N SER A 145 -4.21 -7.95 -2.78
CA SER A 145 -3.61 -9.27 -2.50
C SER A 145 -3.66 -9.65 -1.02
N GLY A 146 -4.25 -8.84 -0.16
CA GLY A 146 -4.34 -9.09 1.27
C GLY A 146 -3.03 -8.86 2.04
N ILE A 147 -2.06 -8.16 1.45
CA ILE A 147 -0.80 -7.80 2.11
C ILE A 147 -1.03 -6.65 3.08
N ASN A 148 -0.71 -6.88 4.34
CA ASN A 148 -0.88 -5.89 5.41
C ASN A 148 0.43 -5.51 6.11
N MET A 149 1.55 -6.19 5.78
CA MET A 149 2.87 -5.96 6.37
C MET A 149 3.95 -5.83 5.27
N PRO A 150 3.94 -4.75 4.49
CA PRO A 150 4.93 -4.54 3.44
C PRO A 150 6.25 -4.01 3.98
N MET A 151 7.37 -4.42 3.38
CA MET A 151 8.67 -3.79 3.58
C MET A 151 8.66 -2.37 2.99
N ALA A 152 9.22 -1.38 3.70
CA ALA A 152 9.16 0.05 3.34
C ALA A 152 10.53 0.71 3.43
N MET A 153 11.46 0.31 2.57
CA MET A 153 12.89 0.67 2.66
C MET A 153 13.29 1.90 1.83
N VAL A 154 12.37 2.51 1.06
CA VAL A 154 12.65 3.72 0.29
C VAL A 154 13.10 4.86 1.21
N GLY A 155 14.18 5.57 0.84
CA GLY A 155 14.68 6.70 1.62
C GLY A 155 15.50 6.33 2.86
N VAL A 156 15.76 5.05 3.12
CA VAL A 156 16.58 4.60 4.25
C VAL A 156 18.02 5.10 4.12
N GLU A 157 18.54 5.27 2.93
CA GLU A 157 19.85 5.90 2.66
C GLU A 157 19.95 7.33 3.22
N ALA A 158 18.85 8.08 3.26
CA ALA A 158 18.82 9.40 3.89
C ALA A 158 18.89 9.29 5.43
N VAL A 159 18.31 8.25 6.00
CA VAL A 159 18.45 7.96 7.44
C VAL A 159 19.90 7.61 7.78
N TRP A 160 20.52 6.74 6.96
CA TRP A 160 21.94 6.40 7.09
C TRP A 160 22.83 7.64 7.02
N ARG A 161 22.68 8.46 5.97
CA ARG A 161 23.42 9.72 5.84
C ARG A 161 23.28 10.58 7.09
N ASN A 162 22.05 10.83 7.53
CA ASN A 162 21.81 11.72 8.68
C ASN A 162 22.38 11.15 9.99
N THR A 163 22.38 9.82 10.14
CA THR A 163 22.93 9.14 11.29
C THR A 163 24.45 9.19 11.31
N LEU A 164 25.11 8.83 10.23
CA LEU A 164 26.58 8.83 10.14
C LEU A 164 27.17 10.24 10.32
N LEU A 165 26.54 11.28 9.76
CA LEU A 165 26.93 12.66 10.01
C LEU A 165 26.90 13.04 11.49
N LYS A 166 25.95 12.49 12.28
CA LYS A 166 25.90 12.70 13.75
C LYS A 166 27.03 11.97 14.49
N PHE A 167 27.56 10.91 13.91
CA PHE A 167 28.73 10.19 14.45
C PHE A 167 30.06 10.79 14.02
N GLY A 168 30.04 11.92 13.29
CA GLY A 168 31.25 12.68 12.96
C GLY A 168 31.85 12.36 11.59
N TYR A 169 31.23 11.49 10.79
CA TYR A 169 31.64 11.28 9.41
C TYR A 169 31.34 12.52 8.56
N THR A 170 32.18 12.81 7.59
CA THR A 170 31.94 13.87 6.61
C THR A 170 30.95 13.43 5.52
N LEU A 171 30.32 14.38 4.86
CA LEU A 171 29.39 14.06 3.77
C LEU A 171 30.05 13.29 2.61
N PRO A 172 31.31 13.59 2.18
CA PRO A 172 32.01 12.76 1.19
C PRO A 172 32.19 11.31 1.63
N GLU A 173 32.63 11.05 2.87
CA GLU A 173 32.81 9.68 3.40
C GLU A 173 31.50 8.91 3.42
N VAL A 174 30.41 9.55 3.86
CA VAL A 174 29.09 8.93 3.85
C VAL A 174 28.62 8.59 2.44
N LYS A 175 28.83 9.48 1.48
CA LYS A 175 28.46 9.24 0.07
C LYS A 175 29.30 8.16 -0.58
N GLU A 176 30.57 8.04 -0.21
CA GLU A 176 31.45 6.98 -0.67
C GLU A 176 31.01 5.61 -0.12
N PHE A 177 30.65 5.55 1.16
CA PHE A 177 30.17 4.33 1.82
C PHE A 177 28.84 3.82 1.25
N LEU A 178 27.89 4.72 0.97
CA LEU A 178 26.56 4.34 0.51
C LEU A 178 26.59 3.81 -0.93
N CYS A 179 25.88 2.70 -1.16
CA CYS A 179 25.68 2.16 -2.50
C CYS A 179 24.67 2.98 -3.32
N GLY A 180 24.83 2.92 -4.63
CA GLY A 180 23.81 3.40 -5.57
C GLY A 180 22.50 2.60 -5.49
N PRO A 181 21.39 3.12 -6.09
CA PRO A 181 20.05 2.56 -5.91
C PRO A 181 19.93 1.09 -6.32
N ALA A 182 20.63 0.69 -7.39
CA ALA A 182 20.62 -0.69 -7.88
C ALA A 182 21.43 -1.67 -7.02
N TYR A 183 22.13 -1.19 -5.99
CA TYR A 183 22.96 -2.02 -5.10
C TYR A 183 22.61 -1.83 -3.63
N PHE A 184 21.72 -0.91 -3.31
CA PHE A 184 21.40 -0.53 -1.93
C PHE A 184 20.81 -1.68 -1.10
N GLY A 185 20.05 -2.58 -1.71
CA GLY A 185 19.54 -3.78 -1.05
C GLY A 185 20.64 -4.67 -0.48
N TRP A 186 21.80 -4.77 -1.15
CA TRP A 186 22.95 -5.53 -0.67
C TRP A 186 23.72 -4.82 0.44
N LEU A 187 23.78 -3.49 0.42
CA LEU A 187 24.28 -2.73 1.57
C LEU A 187 23.43 -3.02 2.80
N LEU A 188 22.11 -3.02 2.65
CA LEU A 188 21.19 -3.31 3.76
C LEU A 188 21.30 -4.76 4.30
N MET A 189 21.77 -5.69 3.48
CA MET A 189 22.08 -7.07 3.90
C MET A 189 23.51 -7.25 4.44
N GLY A 190 24.31 -6.18 4.47
CA GLY A 190 25.70 -6.22 4.93
C GLY A 190 26.67 -6.92 3.95
N ASN A 191 26.36 -6.94 2.67
CA ASN A 191 27.14 -7.66 1.66
C ASN A 191 28.07 -6.77 0.83
N LEU A 192 27.68 -5.51 0.58
CA LEU A 192 28.41 -4.59 -0.27
C LEU A 192 28.42 -3.18 0.33
N GLU A 193 29.46 -2.42 -0.01
CA GLU A 193 29.57 -0.98 0.18
C GLU A 193 30.26 -0.35 -1.03
N ASN A 194 30.25 0.97 -1.18
CA ASN A 194 31.02 1.75 -2.16
C ASN A 194 30.73 1.42 -3.63
N ILE A 195 29.57 0.86 -3.97
CA ILE A 195 29.25 0.45 -5.35
C ILE A 195 28.10 1.28 -5.91
N GLY A 196 28.30 1.81 -7.13
CA GLY A 196 27.24 2.51 -7.89
C GLY A 196 26.89 3.90 -7.37
N GLY A 197 27.71 4.45 -6.44
CA GLY A 197 27.61 5.83 -5.96
C GLY A 197 28.66 6.75 -6.64
N PRO A 198 28.88 7.97 -6.08
CA PRO A 198 28.16 8.56 -4.96
C PRO A 198 26.74 9.04 -5.32
N LEU A 199 25.82 8.96 -4.35
CA LEU A 199 24.46 9.47 -4.50
C LEU A 199 24.44 11.00 -4.56
N PRO A 200 23.72 11.64 -5.51
CA PRO A 200 23.55 13.08 -5.53
C PRO A 200 22.69 13.56 -4.37
N ASP A 201 22.89 14.81 -3.93
CA ASP A 201 22.13 15.38 -2.80
C ASP A 201 20.63 15.42 -3.06
N GLU A 202 20.23 15.63 -4.31
CA GLU A 202 18.84 15.69 -4.73
C GLU A 202 18.15 14.33 -4.56
N TRP A 203 18.86 13.23 -4.83
CA TRP A 203 18.36 11.88 -4.58
C TRP A 203 17.82 11.71 -3.16
N PHE A 204 18.60 12.09 -2.15
CA PHE A 204 18.17 11.95 -0.74
C PHE A 204 16.90 12.75 -0.46
N LYS A 205 16.76 13.94 -1.02
CA LYS A 205 15.57 14.77 -0.83
C LYS A 205 14.33 14.15 -1.48
N GLU A 206 14.48 13.69 -2.71
CA GLU A 206 13.40 13.05 -3.48
C GLU A 206 12.92 11.76 -2.82
N GLN A 207 13.85 10.91 -2.35
CA GLN A 207 13.50 9.66 -1.67
C GLN A 207 12.79 9.89 -0.32
N ILE A 208 13.15 10.93 0.42
CA ILE A 208 12.40 11.33 1.63
C ILE A 208 10.97 11.72 1.29
N VAL A 209 10.75 12.51 0.24
CA VAL A 209 9.42 12.92 -0.19
C VAL A 209 8.60 11.71 -0.68
N LEU A 210 9.23 10.83 -1.45
CA LEU A 210 8.60 9.61 -1.94
C LEU A 210 8.19 8.69 -0.80
N GLN A 211 9.07 8.44 0.16
CA GLN A 211 8.79 7.59 1.33
C GLN A 211 7.64 8.13 2.18
N LYS A 212 7.57 9.44 2.38
CA LYS A 212 6.44 10.05 3.09
C LYS A 212 5.11 9.76 2.43
N LYS A 213 5.04 9.79 1.09
CA LYS A 213 3.83 9.43 0.32
C LYS A 213 3.50 7.95 0.45
N ILE A 214 4.50 7.07 0.35
CA ILE A 214 4.37 5.62 0.52
C ILE A 214 3.77 5.30 1.88
N LEU A 215 4.38 5.83 2.96
CA LEU A 215 3.93 5.59 4.32
C LEU A 215 2.54 6.18 4.60
N ALA A 216 2.21 7.34 4.04
CA ALA A 216 0.88 7.92 4.15
C ALA A 216 -0.18 6.98 3.53
N ARG A 217 0.05 6.50 2.31
CA ARG A 217 -0.86 5.56 1.63
C ARG A 217 -0.97 4.23 2.37
N MET A 218 0.13 3.66 2.86
CA MET A 218 0.09 2.43 3.66
C MET A 218 -0.75 2.60 4.93
N ARG A 219 -0.64 3.75 5.61
CA ARG A 219 -1.46 4.07 6.81
C ARG A 219 -2.94 4.22 6.49
N GLU A 220 -3.30 4.78 5.34
CA GLU A 220 -4.69 4.89 4.90
C GLU A 220 -5.35 3.51 4.81
N TYR A 221 -4.62 2.49 4.35
CA TYR A 221 -5.10 1.09 4.34
C TYR A 221 -4.99 0.39 5.70
N GLY A 222 -4.31 0.97 6.68
CA GLY A 222 -4.02 0.33 7.97
C GLY A 222 -2.90 -0.72 7.89
N MET A 223 -2.05 -0.66 6.87
CA MET A 223 -0.88 -1.54 6.74
C MET A 223 0.18 -1.22 7.80
N LYS A 224 0.98 -2.23 8.17
CA LYS A 224 2.10 -2.17 9.12
C LYS A 224 3.42 -2.14 8.33
N PRO A 225 3.97 -0.96 7.98
CA PRO A 225 5.22 -0.91 7.22
C PRO A 225 6.39 -1.45 8.05
N VAL A 226 7.21 -2.30 7.43
CA VAL A 226 8.37 -2.93 8.06
C VAL A 226 9.64 -2.21 7.62
N PHE A 227 10.46 -1.87 8.60
CA PHE A 227 11.78 -1.26 8.42
C PHE A 227 12.85 -2.16 8.98
N GLN A 228 14.02 -2.12 8.35
CA GLN A 228 15.20 -2.74 8.92
C GLN A 228 15.80 -1.85 10.01
N GLY A 229 16.27 -2.48 11.09
CA GLY A 229 17.16 -1.85 12.06
C GLY A 229 18.61 -1.83 11.59
N PHE A 230 19.51 -1.44 12.48
CA PHE A 230 20.94 -1.45 12.24
C PHE A 230 21.49 -2.88 12.14
N PHE A 231 22.33 -3.15 11.15
CA PHE A 231 22.91 -4.48 10.88
C PHE A 231 24.42 -4.58 11.14
N GLY A 232 25.04 -3.54 11.69
CA GLY A 232 26.45 -3.56 12.15
C GLY A 232 27.49 -3.04 11.15
N MET A 233 27.12 -2.75 9.91
CA MET A 233 28.03 -2.22 8.91
C MET A 233 28.23 -0.71 9.09
N VAL A 234 29.46 -0.25 9.05
CA VAL A 234 29.83 1.16 9.19
C VAL A 234 30.98 1.48 8.22
N PRO A 235 31.17 2.79 7.84
CA PRO A 235 32.28 3.21 7.02
C PRO A 235 33.64 2.86 7.62
#